data_b62ab40a4fe2d5771bd17869afa19e42
#
_entry.id   b62ab40a4fe2d5771bd17869afa19e42
#
_cell.length_a   1.000
_cell.length_b   1.000
_cell.length_c   1.000
_cell.angle_alpha   90.00
_cell.angle_beta   90.00
_cell.angle_gamma   90.00
#
_symmetry.space_group_name_H-M   'P 1'
#
loop_
_entity.id
_entity.type
_entity.pdbx_description
1 polymer ?
#
loop_
_entity_poly.entity_id
_entity_poly.type
_entity_poly.pdbx_seq_one_letter_code
_entity_poly.pdbx_strand_id
1 'polypeptide(L)'
;ACTSLVVVLQSHNYKDSLRAGWTRVLGTFLGALVAYIYLKIWPFSIVGMLASVFVLEMLCMLVGIYQNNRIATITLLIILLVSQMTPHVSPAVNCLLRFTESVVGVGVGVALLWVLERWKRWLEPQEGADTSTDKNMNMDTMPLRWGHFRVLIVASLGQITGAGLATLVGVILPMIQIFRHPGLTSLQQGLVAATSLVGIMVGSVLFGAWSDKKGYLFFFRFCPALILAASLFTFFTADLFGLVTGLFFMGLGIGGGYSLDSDYISEIMPRRWKLLMVGVAKAASSLGSIAAAAICFSLLREWHDPHLWNRLLLLVAVMAVVMLLCRIRFEQSPGWLIAHGRISEAEKAVRYFLGPDVEIGEIRNRPNKTQMPKVAWSDLFKPGQVKKVIFSGIPWACEGLGVYGIGVF
;
A
#
# COMPACT_ATOMS: atom_id res chain seq x y z
N ALA A 1 -15.98 -0.92 -3.61
CA ALA A 1 -15.78 -1.91 -4.67
C ALA A 1 -14.34 -2.44 -4.71
N CYS A 2 -13.30 -1.60 -4.82
CA CYS A 2 -11.89 -2.05 -4.91
C CYS A 2 -11.43 -2.89 -3.72
N THR A 3 -11.76 -2.50 -2.49
CA THR A 3 -11.41 -3.27 -1.29
C THR A 3 -12.09 -4.64 -1.24
N SER A 4 -13.29 -4.76 -1.81
CA SER A 4 -14.02 -6.04 -1.91
C SER A 4 -13.36 -6.98 -2.91
N LEU A 5 -12.90 -6.44 -4.03
CA LEU A 5 -12.14 -7.14 -5.05
C LEU A 5 -10.85 -7.74 -4.47
N VAL A 6 -10.07 -6.92 -3.75
CA VAL A 6 -8.77 -7.35 -3.18
C VAL A 6 -8.94 -8.48 -2.18
N VAL A 7 -9.93 -8.43 -1.29
CA VAL A 7 -10.17 -9.48 -0.27
C VAL A 7 -10.56 -10.80 -0.93
N VAL A 8 -11.35 -10.76 -1.99
CA VAL A 8 -11.74 -11.96 -2.75
C VAL A 8 -10.54 -12.56 -3.49
N LEU A 9 -9.64 -11.74 -4.01
CA LEU A 9 -8.43 -12.19 -4.73
C LEU A 9 -7.32 -12.72 -3.80
N GLN A 10 -7.34 -12.41 -2.51
CA GLN A 10 -6.33 -12.86 -1.54
C GLN A 10 -6.50 -14.31 -1.09
N SER A 11 -7.64 -14.93 -1.32
CA SER A 11 -7.86 -16.32 -0.92
C SER A 11 -7.29 -17.29 -1.97
N HIS A 12 -6.57 -18.30 -1.49
CA HIS A 12 -5.88 -19.28 -2.34
C HIS A 12 -6.82 -20.30 -3.01
N ASN A 13 -8.11 -20.31 -2.66
CA ASN A 13 -9.06 -21.29 -3.16
C ASN A 13 -10.39 -20.61 -3.51
N TYR A 14 -10.99 -20.98 -4.65
CA TYR A 14 -12.26 -20.43 -5.12
C TYR A 14 -13.40 -20.52 -4.08
N LYS A 15 -13.49 -21.63 -3.34
CA LYS A 15 -14.50 -21.81 -2.30
C LYS A 15 -14.30 -20.85 -1.13
N ASP A 16 -13.06 -20.60 -0.73
CA ASP A 16 -12.72 -19.67 0.36
C ASP A 16 -12.97 -18.22 -0.06
N SER A 17 -12.69 -17.90 -1.33
CA SER A 17 -12.99 -16.59 -1.93
C SER A 17 -14.47 -16.30 -1.99
N LEU A 18 -15.29 -17.28 -2.40
CA LEU A 18 -16.76 -17.19 -2.40
C LEU A 18 -17.30 -16.98 -0.99
N ARG A 19 -16.78 -17.72 -0.02
CA ARG A 19 -17.16 -17.58 1.39
C ARG A 19 -16.77 -16.20 1.94
N ALA A 20 -15.56 -15.73 1.66
CA ALA A 20 -15.11 -14.39 2.04
C ALA A 20 -15.94 -13.29 1.37
N GLY A 21 -16.27 -13.43 0.10
CA GLY A 21 -17.15 -12.51 -0.63
C GLY A 21 -18.55 -12.46 -0.03
N TRP A 22 -19.15 -13.62 0.25
CA TRP A 22 -20.47 -13.71 0.85
C TRP A 22 -20.55 -13.09 2.25
N THR A 23 -19.59 -13.42 3.13
CA THR A 23 -19.53 -12.81 4.47
C THR A 23 -19.33 -11.30 4.43
N ARG A 24 -18.64 -10.79 3.41
CA ARG A 24 -18.48 -9.36 3.18
C ARG A 24 -19.79 -8.67 2.77
N VAL A 25 -20.52 -9.27 1.83
CA VAL A 25 -21.83 -8.74 1.40
C VAL A 25 -22.81 -8.73 2.58
N LEU A 26 -22.85 -9.82 3.35
CA LEU A 26 -23.68 -9.90 4.56
C LEU A 26 -23.27 -8.88 5.63
N GLY A 27 -21.97 -8.71 5.87
CA GLY A 27 -21.47 -7.70 6.80
C GLY A 27 -21.85 -6.28 6.39
N THR A 28 -21.69 -5.95 5.09
CA THR A 28 -22.11 -4.65 4.56
C THR A 28 -23.62 -4.44 4.67
N PHE A 29 -24.41 -5.48 4.40
CA PHE A 29 -25.87 -5.43 4.55
C PHE A 29 -26.30 -5.17 5.99
N LEU A 30 -25.73 -5.91 6.96
CA LEU A 30 -26.04 -5.72 8.37
C LEU A 30 -25.62 -4.33 8.86
N GLY A 31 -24.42 -3.86 8.49
CA GLY A 31 -23.97 -2.53 8.84
C GLY A 31 -24.86 -1.43 8.27
N ALA A 32 -25.28 -1.55 7.00
CA ALA A 32 -26.20 -0.62 6.36
C ALA A 32 -27.62 -0.66 6.99
N LEU A 33 -28.10 -1.84 7.32
CA LEU A 33 -29.42 -2.01 7.94
C LEU A 33 -29.46 -1.35 9.32
N VAL A 34 -28.48 -1.61 10.18
CA VAL A 34 -28.40 -1.01 11.52
C VAL A 34 -28.26 0.50 11.43
N ALA A 35 -27.43 1.02 10.50
CA ALA A 35 -27.27 2.45 10.26
C ALA A 35 -28.61 3.10 9.83
N TYR A 36 -29.31 2.45 8.91
CA TYR A 36 -30.61 2.94 8.42
C TYR A 36 -31.67 2.99 9.54
N ILE A 37 -31.80 1.91 10.30
CA ILE A 37 -32.77 1.84 11.42
C ILE A 37 -32.45 2.92 12.46
N TYR A 38 -31.18 3.07 12.83
CA TYR A 38 -30.76 4.09 13.79
C TYR A 38 -31.12 5.49 13.30
N LEU A 39 -30.71 5.88 12.08
CA LEU A 39 -30.96 7.22 11.54
C LEU A 39 -32.47 7.53 11.30
N LYS A 40 -33.30 6.49 11.16
CA LYS A 40 -34.73 6.65 11.02
C LYS A 40 -35.43 6.90 12.37
N ILE A 41 -34.89 6.37 13.46
CA ILE A 41 -35.54 6.41 14.78
C ILE A 41 -34.99 7.55 15.63
N TRP A 42 -33.67 7.78 15.58
CA TRP A 42 -32.99 8.78 16.41
C TRP A 42 -32.13 9.73 15.58
N PRO A 43 -32.01 11.00 16.02
CA PRO A 43 -31.02 11.91 15.46
C PRO A 43 -29.61 11.41 15.77
N PHE A 44 -28.66 11.79 14.90
CA PHE A 44 -27.26 11.41 15.09
C PHE A 44 -26.71 11.93 16.42
N SER A 45 -26.10 11.04 17.19
CA SER A 45 -25.32 11.35 18.37
C SER A 45 -24.14 10.41 18.51
N ILE A 46 -23.04 10.87 19.14
CA ILE A 46 -21.85 10.04 19.32
C ILE A 46 -22.17 8.80 20.20
N VAL A 47 -22.99 9.00 21.24
CA VAL A 47 -23.44 7.89 22.12
C VAL A 47 -24.28 6.89 21.33
N GLY A 48 -25.20 7.36 20.48
CA GLY A 48 -26.01 6.50 19.64
C GLY A 48 -25.19 5.77 18.57
N MET A 49 -24.15 6.41 18.04
CA MET A 49 -23.20 5.76 17.13
C MET A 49 -22.48 4.59 17.83
N LEU A 50 -21.96 4.81 19.04
CA LEU A 50 -21.32 3.75 19.83
C LEU A 50 -22.28 2.61 20.19
N ALA A 51 -23.52 2.96 20.59
CA ALA A 51 -24.56 1.96 20.85
C ALA A 51 -24.89 1.14 19.59
N SER A 52 -24.97 1.79 18.42
CA SER A 52 -25.21 1.12 17.14
C SER A 52 -24.09 0.17 16.76
N VAL A 53 -22.83 0.53 17.04
CA VAL A 53 -21.68 -0.36 16.85
C VAL A 53 -21.83 -1.59 17.76
N PHE A 54 -22.15 -1.40 19.02
CA PHE A 54 -22.33 -2.51 19.97
C PHE A 54 -23.46 -3.47 19.53
N VAL A 55 -24.61 -2.94 19.13
CA VAL A 55 -25.73 -3.73 18.61
C VAL A 55 -25.31 -4.49 17.34
N LEU A 56 -24.58 -3.86 16.45
CA LEU A 56 -24.07 -4.50 15.22
C LEU A 56 -23.12 -5.66 15.54
N GLU A 57 -22.19 -5.48 16.48
CA GLU A 57 -21.25 -6.53 16.89
C GLU A 57 -21.99 -7.73 17.47
N MET A 58 -23.02 -7.49 18.30
CA MET A 58 -23.88 -8.55 18.83
C MET A 58 -24.62 -9.30 17.72
N LEU A 59 -25.16 -8.59 16.74
CA LEU A 59 -25.82 -9.19 15.57
C LEU A 59 -24.85 -10.01 14.72
N CYS A 60 -23.63 -9.52 14.50
CA CYS A 60 -22.60 -10.25 13.77
C CYS A 60 -22.20 -11.55 14.48
N MET A 61 -22.16 -11.55 15.81
CA MET A 61 -21.94 -12.78 16.62
C MET A 61 -23.08 -13.78 16.46
N LEU A 62 -24.33 -13.33 16.53
CA LEU A 62 -25.51 -14.19 16.37
C LEU A 62 -25.60 -14.81 14.97
N VAL A 63 -25.21 -14.09 13.94
CA VAL A 63 -25.21 -14.56 12.54
C VAL A 63 -23.97 -15.39 12.21
N GLY A 64 -22.97 -15.48 13.11
CA GLY A 64 -21.75 -16.27 12.91
C GLY A 64 -20.71 -15.62 12.01
N ILE A 65 -20.77 -14.29 11.80
CA ILE A 65 -19.86 -13.52 10.94
C ILE A 65 -18.76 -12.83 11.79
N TYR A 66 -18.42 -13.38 12.93
CA TYR A 66 -17.48 -12.78 13.89
C TYR A 66 -16.07 -12.52 13.33
N GLN A 67 -15.63 -13.26 12.30
CA GLN A 67 -14.32 -13.06 11.67
C GLN A 67 -14.25 -11.84 10.76
N ASN A 68 -15.39 -11.35 10.26
CA ASN A 68 -15.47 -10.24 9.29
C ASN A 68 -16.35 -9.07 9.77
N ASN A 69 -16.62 -8.99 11.08
CA ASN A 69 -17.41 -7.92 11.71
C ASN A 69 -16.86 -6.51 11.41
N ARG A 70 -15.52 -6.38 11.29
CA ARG A 70 -14.85 -5.10 10.96
C ARG A 70 -15.45 -4.39 9.74
N ILE A 71 -15.87 -5.15 8.72
CA ILE A 71 -16.44 -4.58 7.50
C ILE A 71 -17.84 -4.03 7.77
N ALA A 72 -18.63 -4.74 8.55
CA ALA A 72 -19.95 -4.29 8.97
C ALA A 72 -19.85 -2.98 9.78
N THR A 73 -18.92 -2.92 10.74
CA THR A 73 -18.67 -1.76 11.58
C THR A 73 -18.18 -0.56 10.76
N ILE A 74 -17.23 -0.76 9.84
CA ILE A 74 -16.75 0.30 8.93
C ILE A 74 -17.91 0.82 8.07
N THR A 75 -18.75 -0.04 7.53
CA THR A 75 -19.90 0.35 6.71
C THR A 75 -20.89 1.18 7.51
N LEU A 76 -21.23 0.75 8.73
CA LEU A 76 -22.09 1.49 9.63
C LEU A 76 -21.54 2.89 9.91
N LEU A 77 -20.28 2.98 10.31
CA LEU A 77 -19.63 4.27 10.62
C LEU A 77 -19.62 5.21 9.42
N ILE A 78 -19.26 4.69 8.24
CA ILE A 78 -19.25 5.50 7.00
C ILE A 78 -20.65 6.03 6.70
N ILE A 79 -21.70 5.21 6.77
CA ILE A 79 -23.05 5.63 6.48
C ILE A 79 -23.52 6.70 7.48
N LEU A 80 -23.25 6.50 8.76
CA LEU A 80 -23.61 7.47 9.79
C LEU A 80 -22.92 8.82 9.59
N LEU A 81 -21.61 8.81 9.31
CA LEU A 81 -20.84 10.04 9.10
C LEU A 81 -21.20 10.73 7.77
N VAL A 82 -21.31 9.98 6.67
CA VAL A 82 -21.64 10.55 5.36
C VAL A 82 -23.05 11.15 5.39
N SER A 83 -24.01 10.51 6.06
CA SER A 83 -25.36 11.05 6.18
C SER A 83 -25.40 12.39 6.95
N GLN A 84 -24.42 12.66 7.80
CA GLN A 84 -24.26 13.98 8.45
C GLN A 84 -23.65 15.02 7.50
N MET A 85 -22.71 14.61 6.67
CA MET A 85 -22.01 15.50 5.72
C MET A 85 -22.89 15.84 4.51
N THR A 86 -23.84 14.96 4.15
CA THR A 86 -24.73 15.12 3.00
C THR A 86 -26.21 15.05 3.43
N PRO A 87 -26.73 16.07 4.16
CA PRO A 87 -28.09 16.04 4.69
C PRO A 87 -29.17 16.05 3.60
N HIS A 88 -28.82 16.44 2.36
CA HIS A 88 -29.73 16.45 1.21
C HIS A 88 -29.94 15.05 0.61
N VAL A 89 -29.11 14.05 0.97
CA VAL A 89 -29.26 12.68 0.46
C VAL A 89 -29.93 11.83 1.54
N SER A 90 -31.01 11.14 1.17
CA SER A 90 -31.69 10.29 2.15
C SER A 90 -30.78 9.17 2.65
N PRO A 91 -30.82 8.81 3.95
CA PRO A 91 -30.02 7.69 4.50
C PRO A 91 -30.23 6.37 3.76
N ALA A 92 -31.42 6.13 3.22
CA ALA A 92 -31.74 4.95 2.42
C ALA A 92 -30.90 4.88 1.14
N VAL A 93 -30.69 6.00 0.46
CA VAL A 93 -29.86 6.06 -0.76
C VAL A 93 -28.39 5.78 -0.41
N ASN A 94 -27.87 6.36 0.66
CA ASN A 94 -26.50 6.09 1.12
C ASN A 94 -26.28 4.61 1.46
N CYS A 95 -27.25 3.98 2.14
CA CYS A 95 -27.23 2.55 2.44
C CYS A 95 -27.24 1.70 1.17
N LEU A 96 -28.12 2.02 0.23
CA LEU A 96 -28.24 1.29 -1.03
C LEU A 96 -26.96 1.42 -1.87
N LEU A 97 -26.39 2.61 -1.99
CA LEU A 97 -25.14 2.84 -2.71
C LEU A 97 -23.97 2.03 -2.13
N ARG A 98 -23.84 1.98 -0.82
CA ARG A 98 -22.79 1.19 -0.16
C ARG A 98 -23.00 -0.31 -0.34
N PHE A 99 -24.22 -0.77 -0.28
CA PHE A 99 -24.55 -2.16 -0.52
C PHE A 99 -24.27 -2.58 -1.96
N THR A 100 -24.75 -1.83 -2.94
CA THR A 100 -24.50 -2.09 -4.37
C THR A 100 -23.01 -2.02 -4.72
N GLU A 101 -22.26 -1.07 -4.17
CA GLU A 101 -20.82 -0.98 -4.32
C GLU A 101 -20.10 -2.26 -3.84
N SER A 102 -20.51 -2.81 -2.71
CA SER A 102 -19.95 -4.06 -2.17
C SER A 102 -20.31 -5.27 -3.01
N VAL A 103 -21.57 -5.37 -3.46
CA VAL A 103 -22.04 -6.47 -4.32
C VAL A 103 -21.29 -6.47 -5.65
N VAL A 104 -21.18 -5.31 -6.30
CA VAL A 104 -20.43 -5.17 -7.56
C VAL A 104 -18.96 -5.54 -7.35
N GLY A 105 -18.32 -5.04 -6.29
CA GLY A 105 -16.92 -5.35 -6.01
C GLY A 105 -16.65 -6.83 -5.75
N VAL A 106 -17.54 -7.51 -5.03
CA VAL A 106 -17.46 -8.96 -4.81
C VAL A 106 -17.74 -9.72 -6.11
N GLY A 107 -18.77 -9.32 -6.87
CA GLY A 107 -19.13 -9.96 -8.15
C GLY A 107 -17.99 -9.91 -9.16
N VAL A 108 -17.35 -8.76 -9.34
CA VAL A 108 -16.18 -8.59 -10.21
C VAL A 108 -15.00 -9.45 -9.70
N GLY A 109 -14.77 -9.47 -8.37
CA GLY A 109 -13.72 -10.28 -7.76
C GLY A 109 -13.89 -11.78 -8.00
N VAL A 110 -15.11 -12.30 -7.81
CA VAL A 110 -15.44 -13.70 -8.03
C VAL A 110 -15.34 -14.04 -9.53
N ALA A 111 -15.82 -13.18 -10.42
CA ALA A 111 -15.71 -13.36 -11.86
C ALA A 111 -14.24 -13.42 -12.32
N LEU A 112 -13.40 -12.52 -11.82
CA LEU A 112 -11.97 -12.52 -12.11
C LEU A 112 -11.31 -13.80 -11.60
N LEU A 113 -11.61 -14.26 -10.39
CA LEU A 113 -11.07 -15.52 -9.85
C LEU A 113 -11.51 -16.73 -10.67
N TRP A 114 -12.78 -16.76 -11.08
CA TRP A 114 -13.26 -17.83 -11.94
C TRP A 114 -12.50 -17.88 -13.28
N VAL A 115 -12.29 -16.73 -13.90
CA VAL A 115 -11.46 -16.62 -15.12
C VAL A 115 -10.03 -17.07 -14.85
N LEU A 116 -9.45 -16.65 -13.70
CA LEU A 116 -8.09 -17.01 -13.32
C LEU A 116 -7.91 -18.50 -13.03
N GLU A 117 -8.83 -19.12 -12.31
CA GLU A 117 -8.79 -20.56 -12.03
C GLU A 117 -8.97 -21.37 -13.31
N ARG A 118 -9.81 -20.88 -14.22
CA ARG A 118 -9.97 -21.47 -15.55
C ARG A 118 -8.66 -21.37 -16.36
N TRP A 119 -7.95 -20.24 -16.25
CA TRP A 119 -6.66 -20.01 -16.91
C TRP A 119 -5.50 -20.75 -16.22
N LYS A 120 -5.51 -20.84 -14.90
CA LYS A 120 -4.49 -21.57 -14.12
C LYS A 120 -4.43 -23.04 -14.51
N ARG A 121 -5.57 -23.70 -14.69
CA ARG A 121 -5.66 -25.06 -15.20
C ARG A 121 -5.11 -25.22 -16.65
N TRP A 122 -5.00 -24.12 -17.37
CA TRP A 122 -4.46 -24.09 -18.75
C TRP A 122 -2.95 -23.81 -18.78
N LEU A 123 -2.34 -23.32 -17.70
CA LEU A 123 -0.98 -22.81 -17.65
C LEU A 123 -0.02 -23.63 -16.76
N GLU A 124 -0.50 -24.54 -15.93
CA GLU A 124 0.36 -25.38 -15.08
C GLU A 124 0.65 -26.73 -15.74
N PRO A 125 1.90 -26.99 -16.18
CA PRO A 125 2.47 -28.33 -16.14
C PRO A 125 2.61 -28.67 -14.65
N GLN A 126 2.21 -29.88 -14.26
CA GLN A 126 2.35 -30.40 -12.89
C GLN A 126 3.83 -30.40 -12.49
N GLU A 127 4.25 -29.43 -11.70
CA GLU A 127 5.49 -29.54 -10.94
C GLU A 127 5.19 -30.30 -9.65
N GLY A 128 5.80 -31.49 -9.56
CA GLY A 128 5.70 -32.37 -8.42
C GLY A 128 6.15 -31.70 -7.13
N ALA A 129 5.41 -31.98 -6.07
CA ALA A 129 5.76 -31.57 -4.71
C ALA A 129 7.02 -32.32 -4.26
N ASP A 130 8.16 -31.64 -4.32
CA ASP A 130 9.39 -32.12 -3.68
C ASP A 130 9.31 -31.85 -2.17
N THR A 131 8.97 -32.89 -1.43
CA THR A 131 9.09 -32.96 0.03
C THR A 131 10.49 -33.46 0.38
N SER A 132 11.47 -32.58 0.38
CA SER A 132 12.76 -32.88 1.03
C SER A 132 12.77 -32.32 2.43
N THR A 133 12.70 -33.22 3.39
CA THR A 133 12.88 -32.99 4.83
C THR A 133 14.37 -32.79 5.10
N ASP A 134 14.84 -31.56 5.02
CA ASP A 134 16.20 -31.23 5.49
C ASP A 134 16.12 -30.47 6.82
N LYS A 135 16.80 -31.03 7.84
CA LYS A 135 16.74 -30.59 9.24
C LYS A 135 17.55 -29.31 9.56
N ASN A 136 18.16 -28.69 8.57
CA ASN A 136 18.90 -27.44 8.78
C ASN A 136 17.94 -26.25 8.71
N MET A 137 18.05 -25.34 9.65
CA MET A 137 17.20 -24.16 9.79
C MET A 137 17.45 -23.22 8.61
N ASN A 138 16.66 -23.38 7.58
CA ASN A 138 16.78 -22.69 6.30
C ASN A 138 16.01 -21.38 6.38
N MET A 139 16.53 -20.32 5.77
CA MET A 139 15.90 -18.99 5.72
C MET A 139 14.44 -19.04 5.25
N ASP A 140 14.09 -19.96 4.32
CA ASP A 140 12.75 -20.11 3.77
C ASP A 140 11.74 -20.80 4.69
N THR A 141 12.21 -21.64 5.63
CA THR A 141 11.37 -22.51 6.50
C THR A 141 11.36 -22.10 7.96
N MET A 142 12.25 -21.19 8.35
CA MET A 142 12.43 -20.77 9.75
C MET A 142 11.20 -20.04 10.32
N PRO A 143 11.01 -20.07 11.66
CA PRO A 143 10.01 -19.26 12.31
C PRO A 143 10.35 -17.76 12.24
N LEU A 144 9.33 -16.90 12.37
CA LEU A 144 9.54 -15.46 12.41
C LEU A 144 10.42 -15.08 13.61
N ARG A 145 11.47 -14.31 13.34
CA ARG A 145 12.39 -13.73 14.33
C ARG A 145 12.29 -12.20 14.34
N TRP A 146 12.82 -11.54 15.33
CA TRP A 146 12.84 -10.09 15.44
C TRP A 146 13.44 -9.38 14.21
N GLY A 147 14.44 -9.98 13.57
CA GLY A 147 15.02 -9.46 12.33
C GLY A 147 14.02 -9.28 11.20
N HIS A 148 13.08 -10.20 11.05
CA HIS A 148 12.00 -10.06 10.06
C HIS A 148 11.10 -8.86 10.36
N PHE A 149 10.71 -8.66 11.62
CA PHE A 149 9.88 -7.52 12.02
C PHE A 149 10.63 -6.19 11.83
N ARG A 150 11.94 -6.16 12.10
CA ARG A 150 12.78 -4.99 11.86
C ARG A 150 12.78 -4.60 10.39
N VAL A 151 12.94 -5.57 9.48
CA VAL A 151 12.86 -5.32 8.02
C VAL A 151 11.47 -4.84 7.63
N LEU A 152 10.41 -5.49 8.13
CA LEU A 152 9.04 -5.10 7.87
C LEU A 152 8.76 -3.66 8.29
N ILE A 153 9.14 -3.29 9.51
CA ILE A 153 8.90 -1.93 10.05
C ILE A 153 9.62 -0.89 9.19
N VAL A 154 10.91 -1.11 8.89
CA VAL A 154 11.71 -0.13 8.14
C VAL A 154 11.25 0.00 6.68
N ALA A 155 10.86 -1.10 6.05
CA ALA A 155 10.28 -1.07 4.72
C ALA A 155 8.87 -0.42 4.70
N SER A 156 8.06 -0.66 5.74
CA SER A 156 6.74 -0.03 5.86
C SER A 156 6.79 1.50 5.99
N LEU A 157 7.89 2.08 6.50
CA LEU A 157 8.05 3.53 6.58
C LEU A 157 7.98 4.20 5.19
N GLY A 158 8.47 3.54 4.14
CA GLY A 158 8.35 4.01 2.76
C GLY A 158 6.88 4.10 2.30
N GLN A 159 6.10 3.08 2.61
CA GLN A 159 4.66 3.05 2.30
C GLN A 159 3.89 4.14 3.07
N ILE A 160 4.19 4.31 4.36
CA ILE A 160 3.60 5.34 5.23
C ILE A 160 3.91 6.74 4.68
N THR A 161 5.16 7.01 4.32
CA THR A 161 5.59 8.32 3.80
C THR A 161 4.91 8.64 2.47
N GLY A 162 4.82 7.68 1.56
CA GLY A 162 4.20 7.90 0.25
C GLY A 162 2.70 8.18 0.34
N ALA A 163 1.97 7.43 1.16
CA ALA A 163 0.54 7.67 1.39
C ALA A 163 0.30 8.99 2.15
N GLY A 164 1.18 9.32 3.10
CA GLY A 164 1.18 10.62 3.77
C GLY A 164 1.35 11.79 2.80
N LEU A 165 2.30 11.71 1.87
CA LEU A 165 2.49 12.74 0.83
C LEU A 165 1.24 12.90 -0.05
N ALA A 166 0.65 11.80 -0.50
CA ALA A 166 -0.57 11.87 -1.32
C ALA A 166 -1.72 12.57 -0.59
N THR A 167 -1.90 12.27 0.71
CA THR A 167 -2.90 12.94 1.55
C THR A 167 -2.57 14.43 1.75
N LEU A 168 -1.31 14.78 1.97
CA LEU A 168 -0.87 16.17 2.09
C LEU A 168 -1.14 16.97 0.82
N VAL A 169 -0.88 16.42 -0.36
CA VAL A 169 -1.19 17.07 -1.64
C VAL A 169 -2.69 17.38 -1.76
N GLY A 170 -3.55 16.42 -1.36
CA GLY A 170 -5.00 16.62 -1.33
C GLY A 170 -5.48 17.73 -0.40
N VAL A 171 -4.75 18.00 0.69
CA VAL A 171 -5.05 19.11 1.63
C VAL A 171 -4.44 20.43 1.16
N ILE A 172 -3.21 20.41 0.64
CA ILE A 172 -2.48 21.59 0.19
C ILE A 172 -3.15 22.28 -1.01
N LEU A 173 -3.68 21.52 -1.95
CA LEU A 173 -4.32 22.03 -3.16
C LEU A 173 -5.48 22.98 -2.85
N PRO A 174 -6.50 22.60 -2.06
CA PRO A 174 -7.56 23.51 -1.65
C PRO A 174 -7.04 24.71 -0.84
N MET A 175 -6.03 24.53 0.00
CA MET A 175 -5.43 25.63 0.77
C MET A 175 -4.85 26.71 -0.15
N ILE A 176 -4.03 26.31 -1.13
CA ILE A 176 -3.45 27.26 -2.08
C ILE A 176 -4.56 27.99 -2.83
N GLN A 177 -5.65 27.29 -3.17
CA GLN A 177 -6.78 27.89 -3.88
C GLN A 177 -7.51 28.97 -3.05
N ILE A 178 -7.64 28.75 -1.74
CA ILE A 178 -8.31 29.70 -0.85
C ILE A 178 -7.45 30.92 -0.54
N PHE A 179 -6.15 30.73 -0.29
CA PHE A 179 -5.28 31.78 0.22
C PHE A 179 -4.51 32.54 -0.87
N ARG A 180 -4.37 31.97 -2.10
CA ARG A 180 -3.66 32.62 -3.19
C ARG A 180 -4.64 33.38 -4.11
N HIS A 181 -4.44 34.68 -4.27
CA HIS A 181 -5.19 35.49 -5.21
C HIS A 181 -4.24 36.10 -6.28
N PRO A 182 -4.46 35.82 -7.59
CA PRO A 182 -5.46 34.91 -8.16
C PRO A 182 -5.15 33.45 -7.84
N GLY A 183 -6.21 32.63 -7.68
CA GLY A 183 -6.10 31.19 -7.44
C GLY A 183 -5.41 30.44 -8.60
N LEU A 184 -5.13 29.15 -8.36
CA LEU A 184 -4.55 28.28 -9.39
C LEU A 184 -5.58 28.03 -10.52
N THR A 185 -5.12 28.07 -11.77
CA THR A 185 -5.94 27.58 -12.88
C THR A 185 -6.16 26.07 -12.78
N SER A 186 -7.21 25.55 -13.43
CA SER A 186 -7.52 24.10 -13.44
C SER A 186 -6.34 23.27 -13.93
N LEU A 187 -5.57 23.78 -14.92
CA LEU A 187 -4.38 23.13 -15.42
C LEU A 187 -3.27 23.06 -14.35
N GLN A 188 -3.05 24.14 -13.63
CA GLN A 188 -2.04 24.18 -12.56
C GLN A 188 -2.40 23.26 -11.39
N GLN A 189 -3.69 23.18 -11.02
CA GLN A 189 -4.18 22.23 -10.02
C GLN A 189 -3.93 20.78 -10.46
N GLY A 190 -4.26 20.45 -11.70
CA GLY A 190 -4.00 19.14 -12.27
C GLY A 190 -2.49 18.81 -12.32
N LEU A 191 -1.64 19.77 -12.66
CA LEU A 191 -0.19 19.60 -12.62
C LEU A 191 0.31 19.30 -11.21
N VAL A 192 -0.09 20.07 -10.20
CA VAL A 192 0.32 19.85 -8.82
C VAL A 192 -0.13 18.47 -8.34
N ALA A 193 -1.39 18.09 -8.61
CA ALA A 193 -1.93 16.79 -8.22
C ALA A 193 -1.20 15.61 -8.90
N ALA A 194 -0.91 15.73 -10.20
CA ALA A 194 -0.31 14.66 -10.98
C ALA A 194 1.22 14.53 -10.80
N THR A 195 1.91 15.61 -10.46
CA THR A 195 3.38 15.66 -10.50
C THR A 195 4.02 14.64 -9.56
N SER A 196 3.53 14.49 -8.33
CA SER A 196 4.06 13.50 -7.39
C SER A 196 3.86 12.06 -7.90
N LEU A 197 2.73 11.79 -8.56
CA LEU A 197 2.40 10.48 -9.13
C LEU A 197 3.31 10.15 -10.33
N VAL A 198 3.55 11.14 -11.19
CA VAL A 198 4.53 11.01 -12.31
C VAL A 198 5.91 10.75 -11.73
N GLY A 199 6.31 11.46 -10.67
CA GLY A 199 7.55 11.20 -9.95
C GLY A 199 7.64 9.77 -9.45
N ILE A 200 6.59 9.25 -8.79
CA ILE A 200 6.53 7.86 -8.29
C ILE A 200 6.68 6.86 -9.44
N MET A 201 5.98 7.07 -10.54
CA MET A 201 6.06 6.20 -11.72
C MET A 201 7.50 6.18 -12.29
N VAL A 202 8.10 7.32 -12.52
CA VAL A 202 9.46 7.44 -13.04
C VAL A 202 10.49 6.87 -12.06
N GLY A 203 10.36 7.18 -10.77
CA GLY A 203 11.25 6.72 -9.71
C GLY A 203 11.25 5.21 -9.53
N SER A 204 10.09 4.57 -9.59
CA SER A 204 9.97 3.12 -9.46
C SER A 204 10.68 2.38 -10.61
N VAL A 205 10.54 2.88 -11.83
CA VAL A 205 11.21 2.30 -13.02
C VAL A 205 12.73 2.55 -12.98
N LEU A 206 13.14 3.79 -12.76
CA LEU A 206 14.56 4.16 -12.79
C LEU A 206 15.35 3.50 -11.67
N PHE A 207 14.90 3.67 -10.42
CA PHE A 207 15.64 3.14 -9.26
C PHE A 207 15.49 1.62 -9.11
N GLY A 208 14.37 1.04 -9.53
CA GLY A 208 14.25 -0.39 -9.67
C GLY A 208 15.29 -0.98 -10.63
N ALA A 209 15.40 -0.44 -11.84
CA ALA A 209 16.38 -0.91 -12.83
C ALA A 209 17.84 -0.65 -12.43
N TRP A 210 18.11 0.46 -11.74
CA TRP A 210 19.47 0.78 -11.29
C TRP A 210 19.87 -0.01 -10.04
N SER A 211 18.94 -0.33 -9.16
CA SER A 211 19.19 -1.14 -7.97
C SER A 211 19.63 -2.55 -8.31
N ASP A 212 19.13 -3.12 -9.40
CA ASP A 212 19.59 -4.41 -9.92
C ASP A 212 21.08 -4.42 -10.29
N LYS A 213 21.60 -3.28 -10.73
CA LYS A 213 23.00 -3.14 -11.17
C LYS A 213 23.95 -2.74 -10.04
N LYS A 214 23.55 -1.72 -9.23
CA LYS A 214 24.40 -1.12 -8.18
C LYS A 214 24.16 -1.70 -6.79
N GLY A 215 23.10 -2.45 -6.63
CA GLY A 215 22.68 -3.00 -5.34
C GLY A 215 21.60 -2.16 -4.68
N TYR A 216 20.76 -2.84 -3.89
CA TYR A 216 19.59 -2.23 -3.25
C TYR A 216 19.97 -1.24 -2.16
N LEU A 217 21.04 -1.51 -1.39
CA LEU A 217 21.42 -0.71 -0.22
C LEU A 217 21.70 0.77 -0.57
N PHE A 218 22.36 1.02 -1.71
CA PHE A 218 22.65 2.38 -2.13
C PHE A 218 21.36 3.18 -2.32
N PHE A 219 20.42 2.66 -3.10
CA PHE A 219 19.16 3.34 -3.38
C PHE A 219 18.23 3.35 -2.16
N PHE A 220 18.30 2.34 -1.31
CA PHE A 220 17.56 2.27 -0.07
C PHE A 220 17.88 3.43 0.88
N ARG A 221 19.12 3.93 0.84
CA ARG A 221 19.57 5.14 1.57
C ARG A 221 19.40 6.42 0.74
N PHE A 222 19.59 6.34 -0.57
CA PHE A 222 19.50 7.50 -1.46
C PHE A 222 18.07 8.05 -1.58
N CYS A 223 17.08 7.19 -1.69
CA CYS A 223 15.68 7.61 -1.85
C CYS A 223 15.18 8.49 -0.69
N PRO A 224 15.35 8.15 0.60
CA PRO A 224 14.98 9.04 1.68
C PRO A 224 15.78 10.36 1.69
N ALA A 225 17.06 10.33 1.31
CA ALA A 225 17.87 11.55 1.21
C ALA A 225 17.34 12.48 0.10
N LEU A 226 16.91 11.93 -1.02
CA LEU A 226 16.27 12.66 -2.10
C LEU A 226 14.93 13.27 -1.65
N ILE A 227 14.09 12.52 -0.93
CA ILE A 227 12.83 13.02 -0.38
C ILE A 227 13.09 14.19 0.57
N LEU A 228 14.08 14.05 1.46
CA LEU A 228 14.47 15.09 2.40
C LEU A 228 14.92 16.37 1.67
N ALA A 229 15.83 16.23 0.71
CA ALA A 229 16.34 17.36 -0.06
C ALA A 229 15.22 18.07 -0.84
N ALA A 230 14.33 17.31 -1.48
CA ALA A 230 13.20 17.85 -2.21
C ALA A 230 12.19 18.56 -1.32
N SER A 231 11.91 18.02 -0.12
CA SER A 231 11.02 18.64 0.85
C SER A 231 11.59 19.96 1.39
N LEU A 232 12.87 20.00 1.71
CA LEU A 232 13.57 21.24 2.12
C LEU A 232 13.62 22.25 0.98
N PHE A 233 13.89 21.82 -0.25
CA PHE A 233 13.86 22.69 -1.42
C PHE A 233 12.50 23.37 -1.57
N THR A 234 11.40 22.62 -1.48
CA THR A 234 10.04 23.18 -1.56
C THR A 234 9.74 24.16 -0.44
N PHE A 235 10.25 23.89 0.77
CA PHE A 235 10.08 24.78 1.90
C PHE A 235 10.75 26.16 1.68
N PHE A 236 11.96 26.17 1.09
CA PHE A 236 12.71 27.42 0.85
C PHE A 236 12.23 28.20 -0.37
N THR A 237 11.73 27.53 -1.41
CA THR A 237 11.28 28.23 -2.62
C THR A 237 9.88 28.82 -2.46
N ALA A 238 8.97 28.16 -1.76
CA ALA A 238 7.61 28.60 -1.42
C ALA A 238 6.76 29.16 -2.59
N ASP A 239 7.15 28.83 -3.85
CA ASP A 239 6.47 29.21 -5.08
C ASP A 239 5.86 27.99 -5.79
N LEU A 240 5.08 28.22 -6.85
CA LEU A 240 4.45 27.14 -7.61
C LEU A 240 5.48 26.26 -8.32
N PHE A 241 6.55 26.86 -8.87
CA PHE A 241 7.61 26.12 -9.55
C PHE A 241 8.35 25.21 -8.57
N GLY A 242 8.71 25.75 -7.39
CA GLY A 242 9.33 24.98 -6.31
C GLY A 242 8.43 23.86 -5.80
N LEU A 243 7.12 24.12 -5.67
CA LEU A 243 6.15 23.09 -5.27
C LEU A 243 6.09 21.94 -6.28
N VAL A 244 5.91 22.23 -7.57
CA VAL A 244 5.83 21.22 -8.62
C VAL A 244 7.13 20.44 -8.72
N THR A 245 8.27 21.13 -8.74
CA THR A 245 9.59 20.49 -8.81
C THR A 245 9.86 19.62 -7.58
N GLY A 246 9.57 20.13 -6.39
CA GLY A 246 9.75 19.40 -5.15
C GLY A 246 8.85 18.17 -5.05
N LEU A 247 7.57 18.27 -5.41
CA LEU A 247 6.66 17.15 -5.46
C LEU A 247 7.11 16.06 -6.44
N PHE A 248 7.67 16.45 -7.58
CA PHE A 248 8.25 15.50 -8.53
C PHE A 248 9.41 14.71 -7.92
N PHE A 249 10.38 15.38 -7.30
CA PHE A 249 11.53 14.70 -6.69
C PHE A 249 11.18 13.94 -5.43
N MET A 250 10.24 14.43 -4.61
CA MET A 250 9.68 13.63 -3.50
C MET A 250 9.01 12.36 -4.02
N GLY A 251 8.17 12.49 -5.04
CA GLY A 251 7.55 11.35 -5.72
C GLY A 251 8.58 10.37 -6.28
N LEU A 252 9.63 10.87 -6.93
CA LEU A 252 10.71 10.06 -7.48
C LEU A 252 11.41 9.21 -6.40
N GLY A 253 11.71 9.80 -5.24
CA GLY A 253 12.27 9.09 -4.09
C GLY A 253 11.32 8.05 -3.51
N ILE A 254 10.03 8.36 -3.39
CA ILE A 254 8.99 7.44 -2.91
C ILE A 254 8.83 6.26 -3.86
N GLY A 255 8.78 6.51 -5.17
CA GLY A 255 8.67 5.46 -6.19
C GLY A 255 9.81 4.45 -6.12
N GLY A 256 11.05 4.95 -5.98
CA GLY A 256 12.21 4.08 -5.76
C GLY A 256 12.10 3.28 -4.45
N GLY A 257 11.62 3.92 -3.38
CA GLY A 257 11.34 3.25 -2.12
C GLY A 257 10.33 2.10 -2.26
N TYR A 258 9.23 2.32 -2.97
CA TYR A 258 8.19 1.30 -3.18
C TYR A 258 8.71 0.03 -3.85
N SER A 259 9.59 0.15 -4.83
CA SER A 259 10.23 -1.01 -5.47
C SER A 259 11.13 -1.75 -4.49
N LEU A 260 12.03 -1.03 -3.82
CA LEU A 260 13.04 -1.62 -2.95
C LEU A 260 12.47 -2.20 -1.65
N ASP A 261 11.49 -1.55 -1.06
CA ASP A 261 10.87 -1.98 0.21
C ASP A 261 10.20 -3.35 0.05
N SER A 262 9.49 -3.55 -1.06
CA SER A 262 8.85 -4.82 -1.38
C SER A 262 9.86 -5.94 -1.63
N ASP A 263 10.98 -5.62 -2.30
CA ASP A 263 12.04 -6.57 -2.58
C ASP A 263 12.76 -7.01 -1.31
N TYR A 264 13.13 -6.07 -0.42
CA TYR A 264 13.72 -6.41 0.89
C TYR A 264 12.81 -7.33 1.71
N ILE A 265 11.52 -7.01 1.81
CA ILE A 265 10.57 -7.88 2.52
C ILE A 265 10.54 -9.25 1.85
N SER A 266 10.41 -9.28 0.52
CA SER A 266 10.25 -10.52 -0.22
C SER A 266 11.47 -11.43 -0.18
N GLU A 267 12.67 -10.90 -0.02
CA GLU A 267 13.91 -11.67 0.00
C GLU A 267 14.26 -12.21 1.40
N ILE A 268 13.89 -11.49 2.46
CA ILE A 268 14.25 -11.84 3.84
C ILE A 268 13.16 -12.67 4.52
N MET A 269 11.89 -12.52 4.12
CA MET A 269 10.77 -13.23 4.75
C MET A 269 10.71 -14.70 4.36
N PRO A 270 10.42 -15.61 5.32
CA PRO A 270 10.18 -17.00 5.04
C PRO A 270 9.02 -17.18 4.05
N ARG A 271 9.11 -18.20 3.18
CA ARG A 271 8.17 -18.43 2.07
C ARG A 271 6.70 -18.40 2.49
N ARG A 272 6.37 -18.95 3.66
CA ARG A 272 5.02 -18.98 4.23
C ARG A 272 4.47 -17.58 4.55
N TRP A 273 5.32 -16.65 5.00
CA TRP A 273 4.92 -15.34 5.50
C TRP A 273 5.12 -14.20 4.49
N LYS A 274 5.82 -14.45 3.40
CA LYS A 274 6.24 -13.46 2.41
C LYS A 274 5.07 -12.59 1.91
N LEU A 275 4.00 -13.20 1.39
CA LEU A 275 2.85 -12.47 0.87
C LEU A 275 2.11 -11.68 1.96
N LEU A 276 1.95 -12.30 3.14
CA LEU A 276 1.29 -11.64 4.26
C LEU A 276 2.06 -10.40 4.71
N MET A 277 3.38 -10.49 4.84
CA MET A 277 4.22 -9.38 5.31
C MET A 277 4.30 -8.24 4.29
N VAL A 278 4.34 -8.53 3.00
CA VAL A 278 4.19 -7.51 1.95
C VAL A 278 2.81 -6.84 2.03
N GLY A 279 1.75 -7.62 2.27
CA GLY A 279 0.40 -7.09 2.49
C GLY A 279 0.30 -6.19 3.72
N VAL A 280 0.94 -6.58 4.84
CA VAL A 280 1.00 -5.76 6.07
C VAL A 280 1.74 -4.45 5.82
N ALA A 281 2.87 -4.49 5.10
CA ALA A 281 3.60 -3.26 4.72
C ALA A 281 2.73 -2.33 3.87
N LYS A 282 1.97 -2.88 2.92
CA LYS A 282 1.01 -2.11 2.13
C LYS A 282 -0.13 -1.53 2.98
N ALA A 283 -0.70 -2.31 3.89
CA ALA A 283 -1.73 -1.83 4.80
C ALA A 283 -1.22 -0.70 5.74
N ALA A 284 0.06 -0.71 6.09
CA ALA A 284 0.68 0.36 6.87
C ALA A 284 0.61 1.73 6.18
N SER A 285 0.45 1.78 4.85
CA SER A 285 0.23 3.04 4.11
C SER A 285 -0.96 3.84 4.66
N SER A 286 -2.03 3.16 5.09
CA SER A 286 -3.20 3.80 5.68
C SER A 286 -2.87 4.60 6.95
N LEU A 287 -1.88 4.15 7.72
CA LEU A 287 -1.42 4.89 8.90
C LEU A 287 -0.80 6.23 8.49
N GLY A 288 -0.09 6.27 7.37
CA GLY A 288 0.47 7.50 6.81
C GLY A 288 -0.61 8.51 6.43
N SER A 289 -1.65 8.05 5.73
CA SER A 289 -2.78 8.90 5.35
C SER A 289 -3.53 9.42 6.57
N ILE A 290 -3.82 8.56 7.55
CA ILE A 290 -4.52 8.95 8.80
C ILE A 290 -3.70 9.96 9.60
N ALA A 291 -2.41 9.69 9.78
CA ALA A 291 -1.52 10.59 10.51
C ALA A 291 -1.40 11.96 9.82
N ALA A 292 -1.18 11.96 8.50
CA ALA A 292 -1.12 13.20 7.72
C ALA A 292 -2.42 14.00 7.81
N ALA A 293 -3.57 13.36 7.64
CA ALA A 293 -4.88 14.00 7.74
C ALA A 293 -5.12 14.58 9.16
N ALA A 294 -4.82 13.80 10.21
CA ALA A 294 -4.99 14.25 11.60
C ALA A 294 -4.10 15.45 11.94
N ILE A 295 -2.83 15.41 11.53
CA ILE A 295 -1.89 16.52 11.76
C ILE A 295 -2.33 17.75 10.96
N CYS A 296 -2.72 17.59 9.69
CA CYS A 296 -3.23 18.71 8.89
C CYS A 296 -4.48 19.33 9.51
N PHE A 297 -5.42 18.51 9.95
CA PHE A 297 -6.65 19.01 10.59
C PHE A 297 -6.35 19.80 11.87
N SER A 298 -5.43 19.30 12.71
CA SER A 298 -5.03 19.97 13.94
C SER A 298 -4.35 21.33 13.65
N LEU A 299 -3.43 21.36 12.69
CA LEU A 299 -2.69 22.58 12.34
C LEU A 299 -3.59 23.61 11.64
N LEU A 300 -4.51 23.20 10.79
CA LEU A 300 -5.47 24.08 10.13
C LEU A 300 -6.46 24.73 11.09
N ARG A 301 -6.80 24.03 12.18
CA ARG A 301 -7.70 24.56 13.20
C ARG A 301 -7.06 25.69 14.00
N GLU A 302 -5.77 25.63 14.26
CA GLU A 302 -5.05 26.56 15.12
C GLU A 302 -4.40 27.72 14.34
N TRP A 303 -3.95 27.46 13.11
CA TRP A 303 -3.12 28.39 12.34
C TRP A 303 -3.82 28.80 11.05
N HIS A 304 -4.17 30.09 10.96
CA HIS A 304 -4.76 30.72 9.76
C HIS A 304 -3.68 31.39 8.88
N ASP A 305 -2.51 30.77 8.73
CA ASP A 305 -1.37 31.33 7.99
C ASP A 305 -1.44 30.92 6.51
N PRO A 306 -1.44 31.88 5.54
CA PRO A 306 -1.43 31.57 4.11
C PRO A 306 -0.24 30.72 3.65
N HIS A 307 0.86 30.75 4.39
CA HIS A 307 2.07 29.96 4.10
C HIS A 307 2.12 28.61 4.81
N LEU A 308 1.06 28.18 5.45
CA LEU A 308 1.01 26.92 6.17
C LEU A 308 1.24 25.72 5.25
N TRP A 309 0.82 25.82 3.97
CA TRP A 309 0.94 24.73 3.01
C TRP A 309 2.40 24.24 2.78
N ASN A 310 3.38 25.16 2.75
CA ASN A 310 4.78 24.74 2.57
C ASN A 310 5.38 24.15 3.85
N ARG A 311 4.90 24.59 5.03
CA ARG A 311 5.29 24.01 6.33
C ARG A 311 4.76 22.59 6.49
N LEU A 312 3.58 22.28 5.96
CA LEU A 312 3.03 20.92 5.99
C LEU A 312 3.94 19.92 5.27
N LEU A 313 4.66 20.33 4.22
CA LEU A 313 5.63 19.48 3.54
C LEU A 313 6.86 19.14 4.40
N LEU A 314 7.16 19.88 5.46
CA LEU A 314 8.21 19.50 6.43
C LEU A 314 7.87 18.22 7.18
N LEU A 315 6.59 17.83 7.28
CA LEU A 315 6.21 16.51 7.81
C LEU A 315 6.84 15.38 7.00
N VAL A 316 6.89 15.55 5.67
CA VAL A 316 7.57 14.59 4.77
C VAL A 316 9.08 14.58 5.02
N ALA A 317 9.68 15.76 5.28
CA ALA A 317 11.09 15.86 5.67
C ALA A 317 11.38 15.08 6.96
N VAL A 318 10.55 15.27 7.99
CA VAL A 318 10.68 14.52 9.26
C VAL A 318 10.62 13.01 9.02
N MET A 319 9.65 12.54 8.25
CA MET A 319 9.54 11.13 7.91
C MET A 319 10.75 10.63 7.11
N ALA A 320 11.26 11.44 6.19
CA ALA A 320 12.47 11.10 5.42
C ALA A 320 13.71 10.98 6.32
N VAL A 321 13.85 11.84 7.32
CA VAL A 321 14.92 11.74 8.33
C VAL A 321 14.78 10.45 9.14
N VAL A 322 13.58 10.12 9.62
CA VAL A 322 13.32 8.87 10.35
C VAL A 322 13.68 7.65 9.49
N MET A 323 13.23 7.64 8.23
CA MET A 323 13.59 6.59 7.28
C MET A 323 15.11 6.46 7.11
N LEU A 324 15.79 7.60 6.91
CA LEU A 324 17.24 7.62 6.71
C LEU A 324 17.97 7.05 7.93
N LEU A 325 17.61 7.50 9.13
CA LEU A 325 18.20 7.00 10.38
C LEU A 325 17.97 5.48 10.57
N CYS A 326 16.75 5.00 10.28
CA CYS A 326 16.43 3.58 10.37
C CYS A 326 17.20 2.74 9.33
N ARG A 327 17.52 3.32 8.16
CA ARG A 327 18.19 2.63 7.04
C ARG A 327 19.71 2.71 7.08
N ILE A 328 20.32 3.56 7.91
CA ILE A 328 21.80 3.68 8.02
C ILE A 328 22.46 2.35 8.36
N ARG A 329 21.86 1.58 9.28
CA ARG A 329 22.40 0.30 9.77
C ARG A 329 21.86 -0.92 9.02
N PHE A 330 21.31 -0.73 7.81
CA PHE A 330 20.86 -1.86 6.99
C PHE A 330 22.01 -2.40 6.15
N GLU A 331 22.00 -3.71 5.95
CA GLU A 331 22.94 -4.43 5.09
C GLU A 331 22.33 -4.68 3.71
N GLN A 332 23.20 -5.02 2.75
CA GLN A 332 22.78 -5.35 1.38
C GLN A 332 21.88 -6.60 1.37
N SER A 333 20.95 -6.64 0.44
CA SER A 333 20.08 -7.79 0.24
C SER A 333 20.87 -9.07 0.01
N PRO A 334 20.59 -10.16 0.77
CA PRO A 334 21.23 -11.45 0.56
C PRO A 334 21.01 -12.01 -0.84
N GLY A 335 19.80 -11.87 -1.39
CA GLY A 335 19.45 -12.34 -2.74
C GLY A 335 20.27 -11.64 -3.82
N TRP A 336 20.44 -10.32 -3.71
CA TRP A 336 21.28 -9.57 -4.62
C TRP A 336 22.76 -10.00 -4.55
N LEU A 337 23.29 -10.20 -3.35
CA LEU A 337 24.68 -10.63 -3.14
C LEU A 337 24.94 -12.02 -3.76
N ILE A 338 24.01 -12.95 -3.58
CA ILE A 338 24.10 -14.31 -4.18
C ILE A 338 24.05 -14.22 -5.70
N ALA A 339 23.14 -13.43 -6.25
CA ALA A 339 23.03 -13.24 -7.70
C ALA A 339 24.32 -12.66 -8.34
N HIS A 340 25.15 -11.97 -7.55
CA HIS A 340 26.44 -11.42 -7.97
C HIS A 340 27.65 -12.27 -7.53
N GLY A 341 27.43 -13.50 -7.04
CA GLY A 341 28.48 -14.43 -6.63
C GLY A 341 29.20 -14.08 -5.31
N ARG A 342 28.69 -13.11 -4.54
CA ARG A 342 29.27 -12.63 -3.27
C ARG A 342 28.70 -13.44 -2.08
N ILE A 343 28.86 -14.76 -2.10
CA ILE A 343 28.22 -15.69 -1.16
C ILE A 343 28.65 -15.42 0.29
N SER A 344 29.94 -15.16 0.55
CA SER A 344 30.43 -14.90 1.91
C SER A 344 29.84 -13.64 2.54
N GLU A 345 29.55 -12.63 1.73
CA GLU A 345 28.88 -11.41 2.19
C GLU A 345 27.37 -11.63 2.37
N ALA A 346 26.77 -12.47 1.54
CA ALA A 346 25.38 -12.86 1.70
C ALA A 346 25.18 -13.61 3.03
N GLU A 347 26.10 -14.51 3.41
CA GLU A 347 26.08 -15.18 4.72
C GLU A 347 26.18 -14.19 5.88
N LYS A 348 27.05 -13.18 5.77
CA LYS A 348 27.15 -12.12 6.79
C LYS A 348 25.85 -11.32 6.89
N ALA A 349 25.23 -10.96 5.76
CA ALA A 349 23.97 -10.23 5.73
C ALA A 349 22.83 -11.05 6.33
N VAL A 350 22.72 -12.34 6.02
CA VAL A 350 21.72 -13.24 6.62
C VAL A 350 21.92 -13.35 8.12
N ARG A 351 23.14 -13.55 8.59
CA ARG A 351 23.46 -13.60 10.03
C ARG A 351 23.15 -12.29 10.73
N TYR A 352 23.37 -11.16 10.07
CA TYR A 352 23.03 -9.85 10.61
C TYR A 352 21.52 -9.66 10.77
N PHE A 353 20.72 -10.08 9.81
CA PHE A 353 19.26 -9.94 9.88
C PHE A 353 18.58 -11.00 10.74
N LEU A 354 19.01 -12.26 10.64
CA LEU A 354 18.25 -13.41 11.15
C LEU A 354 18.95 -14.13 12.32
N GLY A 355 20.22 -13.84 12.56
CA GLY A 355 21.01 -14.45 13.63
C GLY A 355 22.07 -15.44 13.13
N PRO A 356 23.05 -15.81 14.02
CA PRO A 356 24.21 -16.59 13.63
C PRO A 356 23.91 -18.03 13.20
N ASP A 357 22.76 -18.56 13.59
CA ASP A 357 22.37 -19.97 13.41
C ASP A 357 21.66 -20.25 12.09
N VAL A 358 21.54 -19.24 11.20
CA VAL A 358 20.76 -19.36 9.96
C VAL A 358 21.70 -19.52 8.77
N GLU A 359 21.47 -20.55 7.99
CA GLU A 359 22.20 -20.82 6.75
C GLU A 359 21.38 -20.37 5.52
N ILE A 360 22.09 -20.10 4.42
CA ILE A 360 21.51 -19.57 3.17
C ILE A 360 20.68 -20.63 2.41
N GLY A 361 20.65 -21.89 2.80
CA GLY A 361 19.81 -22.94 2.22
C GLY A 361 19.78 -22.99 0.69
N GLU A 362 18.60 -23.27 0.13
CA GLU A 362 18.38 -23.41 -1.32
C GLU A 362 18.74 -22.17 -2.17
N ILE A 363 18.77 -20.99 -1.58
CA ILE A 363 19.16 -19.75 -2.27
C ILE A 363 20.61 -19.83 -2.76
N ARG A 364 21.46 -20.61 -2.09
CA ARG A 364 22.86 -20.88 -2.48
C ARG A 364 22.96 -21.49 -3.89
N ASN A 365 21.98 -22.26 -4.29
CA ASN A 365 21.95 -22.98 -5.58
C ASN A 365 21.34 -22.16 -6.72
N ARG A 366 20.95 -20.91 -6.50
CA ARG A 366 20.47 -20.04 -7.60
C ARG A 366 21.61 -19.80 -8.60
N PRO A 367 21.35 -19.95 -9.90
CA PRO A 367 22.38 -19.71 -10.91
C PRO A 367 22.85 -18.25 -10.82
N ASN A 368 24.18 -18.09 -10.89
CA ASN A 368 24.82 -16.77 -10.85
C ASN A 368 24.30 -15.90 -12.00
N LYS A 369 24.04 -14.61 -11.73
CA LYS A 369 23.52 -13.65 -12.74
C LYS A 369 24.40 -13.57 -13.99
N THR A 370 25.69 -13.89 -13.86
CA THR A 370 26.64 -14.02 -14.97
C THR A 370 26.33 -15.20 -15.90
N GLN A 371 25.61 -16.20 -15.44
CA GLN A 371 25.19 -17.38 -16.20
C GLN A 371 23.73 -17.26 -16.71
N MET A 372 22.98 -16.25 -16.25
CA MET A 372 21.64 -15.99 -16.75
C MET A 372 21.70 -15.21 -18.07
N PRO A 373 20.85 -15.54 -19.06
CA PRO A 373 20.73 -14.74 -20.27
C PRO A 373 20.37 -13.30 -19.90
N LYS A 374 21.03 -12.33 -20.56
CA LYS A 374 20.71 -10.91 -20.38
C LYS A 374 19.26 -10.68 -20.75
N VAL A 375 18.42 -10.42 -19.77
CA VAL A 375 17.00 -10.13 -19.96
C VAL A 375 16.86 -8.67 -20.40
N ALA A 376 16.31 -8.43 -21.57
CA ALA A 376 16.00 -7.09 -22.07
C ALA A 376 14.57 -6.68 -21.67
N TRP A 377 14.31 -5.38 -21.57
CA TRP A 377 12.94 -4.88 -21.34
C TRP A 377 11.92 -5.38 -22.36
N SER A 378 12.36 -5.63 -23.60
CA SER A 378 11.55 -6.24 -24.67
C SER A 378 11.08 -7.65 -24.34
N ASP A 379 11.76 -8.37 -23.44
CA ASP A 379 11.38 -9.73 -23.05
C ASP A 379 10.07 -9.78 -22.23
N LEU A 380 9.70 -8.67 -21.58
CA LEU A 380 8.41 -8.52 -20.91
C LEU A 380 7.22 -8.60 -21.89
N PHE A 381 7.45 -8.24 -23.15
CA PHE A 381 6.43 -8.26 -24.21
C PHE A 381 6.42 -9.54 -25.02
N LYS A 382 7.23 -10.54 -24.68
CA LYS A 382 7.21 -11.87 -25.34
C LYS A 382 5.91 -12.62 -25.03
N PRO A 383 5.41 -13.44 -25.99
CA PRO A 383 4.26 -14.31 -25.75
C PRO A 383 4.48 -15.15 -24.49
N GLY A 384 3.59 -15.13 -23.53
CA GLY A 384 3.73 -15.81 -22.24
C GLY A 384 4.15 -14.91 -21.08
N GLN A 385 4.98 -13.89 -21.29
CA GLN A 385 5.27 -12.87 -20.26
C GLN A 385 4.24 -11.73 -20.29
N VAL A 386 3.78 -11.33 -21.48
CA VAL A 386 2.75 -10.29 -21.65
C VAL A 386 1.51 -10.55 -20.79
N LYS A 387 1.07 -11.80 -20.72
CA LYS A 387 -0.09 -12.19 -19.90
C LYS A 387 0.16 -11.91 -18.42
N LYS A 388 1.38 -12.20 -17.91
CA LYS A 388 1.76 -11.94 -16.51
C LYS A 388 1.86 -10.44 -16.23
N VAL A 389 2.40 -9.68 -17.19
CA VAL A 389 2.51 -8.20 -17.09
C VAL A 389 1.13 -7.56 -17.06
N ILE A 390 0.23 -7.94 -17.97
CA ILE A 390 -1.14 -7.44 -18.01
C ILE A 390 -1.88 -7.82 -16.72
N PHE A 391 -1.73 -9.06 -16.28
CA PHE A 391 -2.38 -9.59 -15.08
C PHE A 391 -1.93 -8.87 -13.79
N SER A 392 -0.66 -8.52 -13.68
CA SER A 392 -0.16 -7.74 -12.54
C SER A 392 -0.45 -6.24 -12.70
N GLY A 393 -0.41 -5.70 -13.92
CA GLY A 393 -0.54 -4.28 -14.19
C GLY A 393 -1.97 -3.74 -14.06
N ILE A 394 -2.99 -4.50 -14.53
CA ILE A 394 -4.38 -4.05 -14.49
C ILE A 394 -4.89 -3.81 -13.05
N PRO A 395 -4.73 -4.74 -12.08
CA PRO A 395 -5.15 -4.49 -10.70
C PRO A 395 -4.47 -3.27 -10.07
N TRP A 396 -3.18 -3.09 -10.34
CA TRP A 396 -2.41 -1.92 -9.88
C TRP A 396 -2.91 -0.61 -10.50
N ALA A 397 -3.24 -0.61 -11.80
CA ALA A 397 -3.83 0.54 -12.46
C ALA A 397 -5.21 0.89 -11.90
N CYS A 398 -6.06 -0.11 -11.64
CA CYS A 398 -7.37 0.07 -11.02
C CYS A 398 -7.26 0.60 -9.58
N GLU A 399 -6.29 0.09 -8.79
CA GLU A 399 -6.01 0.61 -7.45
C GLU A 399 -5.56 2.06 -7.52
N GLY A 400 -4.64 2.38 -8.43
CA GLY A 400 -4.15 3.74 -8.64
C GLY A 400 -5.25 4.73 -9.03
N LEU A 401 -6.13 4.35 -9.96
CA LEU A 401 -7.28 5.16 -10.35
C LEU A 401 -8.26 5.37 -9.18
N GLY A 402 -8.50 4.34 -8.37
CA GLY A 402 -9.38 4.45 -7.20
C GLY A 402 -8.79 5.31 -6.09
N VAL A 403 -7.54 5.10 -5.73
CA VAL A 403 -6.90 5.78 -4.59
C VAL A 403 -6.52 7.22 -4.94
N TYR A 404 -5.89 7.43 -6.10
CA TYR A 404 -5.35 8.73 -6.48
C TYR A 404 -6.30 9.55 -7.37
N GLY A 405 -7.13 8.90 -8.18
CA GLY A 405 -8.11 9.59 -9.02
C GLY A 405 -9.32 10.12 -8.26
N ILE A 406 -9.81 9.36 -7.26
CA ILE A 406 -10.98 9.75 -6.45
C ILE A 406 -10.54 10.32 -5.10
N GLY A 407 -9.45 9.84 -4.53
CA GLY A 407 -9.01 10.21 -3.18
C GLY A 407 -8.28 11.56 -3.08
N VAL A 408 -7.81 12.12 -4.21
CA VAL A 408 -7.13 13.44 -4.27
C VAL A 408 -8.11 14.54 -4.69
N PHE A 409 -9.18 14.22 -5.39
CA PHE A 409 -10.27 15.13 -5.80
C PHE A 409 -11.56 14.83 -5.03
#